data_c0919929acc2db25f4269917652a95a6
#
_entry.id   c0919929acc2db25f4269917652a95a6
#
_cell.length_a   1.000
_cell.length_b   1.000
_cell.length_c   1.000
_cell.angle_alpha   90.00
_cell.angle_beta   90.00
_cell.angle_gamma   90.00
#
_symmetry.space_group_name_H-M   'P 1'
#
loop_
_entity.id
_entity.type
_entity.pdbx_description
1 polymer ?
#
loop_
_entity_poly.entity_id
_entity_poly.type
_entity_poly.pdbx_seq_one_letter_code
_entity_poly.pdbx_strand_id
1 'polypeptide(L)'
;LEGRKISDIAQEILAIHNDNKDNFSFDCDRFADYNSIKNRIAYKLINYERNQKLLQDIPYIRVMDLALVFYCIYSQEAGSSASVLIKNSHLEMWNIDINTLHQDAKNNTPKLLESMVRPMSSMLHDIAGRMCHDGLELDEEAKNIIDFVDDYDSALSECREDDMYILTNKTMINGACTMIYEGVLDNLAAQLNKDLYILPSSIHELIVIPKKSNL
;
A
#
# COMPACT_ATOMS: atom_id res chain seq x y z
N LEU A 1 18.96 -12.60 10.55
CA LEU A 1 20.27 -11.92 10.32
C LEU A 1 21.38 -12.46 11.25
N GLU A 2 21.06 -13.41 12.12
CA GLU A 2 22.03 -13.98 13.07
C GLU A 2 23.08 -14.81 12.31
N GLY A 3 24.35 -14.41 12.42
CA GLY A 3 25.52 -15.14 11.94
C GLY A 3 26.14 -14.70 10.60
N ARG A 4 25.50 -13.82 9.83
CA ARG A 4 26.08 -13.31 8.56
C ARG A 4 26.99 -12.10 8.81
N LYS A 5 28.18 -12.10 8.20
CA LYS A 5 29.08 -10.95 8.30
C LYS A 5 28.54 -9.76 7.49
N ILE A 6 28.70 -8.56 8.01
CA ILE A 6 28.30 -7.32 7.32
C ILE A 6 28.95 -7.21 5.94
N SER A 7 30.20 -7.69 5.78
CA SER A 7 30.90 -7.74 4.51
C SER A 7 30.17 -8.56 3.45
N ASP A 8 29.59 -9.70 3.85
CA ASP A 8 28.93 -10.63 2.92
C ASP A 8 27.59 -10.04 2.46
N ILE A 9 26.86 -9.40 3.39
CA ILE A 9 25.63 -8.66 3.08
C ILE A 9 25.93 -7.48 2.15
N ALA A 10 27.00 -6.73 2.40
CA ALA A 10 27.39 -5.61 1.55
C ALA A 10 27.79 -6.07 0.14
N GLN A 11 28.50 -7.21 0.00
CA GLN A 11 28.86 -7.78 -1.30
C GLN A 11 27.62 -8.24 -2.07
N GLU A 12 26.65 -8.87 -1.39
CA GLU A 12 25.39 -9.30 -2.00
C GLU A 12 24.58 -8.09 -2.50
N ILE A 13 24.47 -7.03 -1.70
CA ILE A 13 23.81 -5.78 -2.11
C ILE A 13 24.50 -5.16 -3.33
N LEU A 14 25.85 -5.14 -3.35
CA LEU A 14 26.62 -4.64 -4.47
C LEU A 14 26.46 -5.49 -5.72
N ALA A 15 26.39 -6.82 -5.59
CA ALA A 15 26.12 -7.72 -6.71
C ALA A 15 24.72 -7.45 -7.29
N ILE A 16 23.69 -7.42 -6.46
CA ILE A 16 22.31 -7.10 -6.88
C ILE A 16 22.24 -5.72 -7.56
N HIS A 17 22.94 -4.72 -7.00
CA HIS A 17 23.00 -3.39 -7.60
C HIS A 17 23.66 -3.41 -8.98
N ASN A 18 24.79 -4.09 -9.11
CA ASN A 18 25.53 -4.18 -10.38
C ASN A 18 24.75 -4.95 -11.46
N ASP A 19 24.05 -6.01 -11.08
CA ASP A 19 23.23 -6.81 -12.00
C ASP A 19 22.00 -6.03 -12.50
N ASN A 20 21.50 -5.08 -11.70
CA ASN A 20 20.29 -4.32 -12.02
C ASN A 20 20.55 -2.89 -12.49
N LYS A 21 21.78 -2.34 -12.38
CA LYS A 21 22.06 -0.95 -12.73
C LYS A 21 21.79 -0.61 -14.20
N ASP A 22 21.95 -1.58 -15.10
CA ASP A 22 21.74 -1.41 -16.53
C ASP A 22 20.30 -1.74 -16.97
N ASN A 23 19.51 -2.37 -16.08
CA ASN A 23 18.12 -2.73 -16.35
C ASN A 23 17.14 -1.57 -16.05
N PHE A 24 17.59 -0.53 -15.36
CA PHE A 24 16.78 0.62 -15.01
C PHE A 24 17.37 1.91 -15.57
N SER A 25 16.89 2.37 -16.71
CA SER A 25 17.19 3.71 -17.21
C SER A 25 16.04 4.66 -16.87
N PHE A 26 16.34 5.71 -16.11
CA PHE A 26 15.38 6.77 -15.84
C PHE A 26 15.41 7.77 -16.99
N ASP A 27 14.30 7.85 -17.71
CA ASP A 27 14.11 8.80 -18.81
C ASP A 27 13.78 10.19 -18.23
N CYS A 28 14.80 11.02 -18.07
CA CYS A 28 14.69 12.37 -17.54
C CYS A 28 13.84 13.28 -18.43
N ASP A 29 13.96 13.14 -19.76
CA ASP A 29 13.24 13.98 -20.71
C ASP A 29 11.73 13.70 -20.65
N ARG A 30 11.37 12.42 -20.56
CA ARG A 30 9.99 12.00 -20.35
C ARG A 30 9.42 12.50 -19.02
N PHE A 31 10.21 12.44 -17.94
CA PHE A 31 9.77 12.92 -16.64
C PHE A 31 9.64 14.45 -16.60
N ALA A 32 10.43 15.18 -17.39
CA ALA A 32 10.37 16.62 -17.48
C ALA A 32 9.08 17.13 -18.19
N ASP A 33 8.47 16.30 -19.04
CA ASP A 33 7.19 16.60 -19.68
C ASP A 33 6.00 16.04 -18.89
N TYR A 34 5.24 16.91 -18.23
CA TYR A 34 4.06 16.54 -17.44
C TYR A 34 3.04 15.74 -18.25
N ASN A 35 2.79 16.09 -19.50
CA ASN A 35 1.81 15.40 -20.33
C ASN A 35 2.17 13.94 -20.58
N SER A 36 3.45 13.62 -20.60
CA SER A 36 3.97 12.26 -20.79
C SER A 36 3.81 11.39 -19.53
N ILE A 37 3.67 12.00 -18.32
CA ILE A 37 3.63 11.27 -17.05
C ILE A 37 2.34 11.44 -16.25
N LYS A 38 1.49 12.43 -16.59
CA LYS A 38 0.29 12.77 -15.82
C LYS A 38 -0.60 11.57 -15.51
N ASN A 39 -0.75 10.62 -16.43
CA ASN A 39 -1.55 9.40 -16.25
C ASN A 39 -0.90 8.36 -15.31
N ARG A 40 0.32 8.61 -14.84
CA ARG A 40 1.09 7.77 -13.91
C ARG A 40 1.22 8.40 -12.53
N ILE A 41 0.65 9.58 -12.34
CA ILE A 41 0.62 10.25 -11.05
C ILE A 41 -0.39 9.57 -10.14
N ALA A 42 0.08 9.19 -8.97
CA ALA A 42 -0.73 8.59 -7.92
C ALA A 42 -0.47 9.30 -6.59
N TYR A 43 -1.34 9.08 -5.61
CA TYR A 43 -1.15 9.57 -4.26
C TYR A 43 -1.04 8.43 -3.24
N LYS A 44 -0.47 8.75 -2.09
CA LYS A 44 -0.46 7.91 -0.88
C LYS A 44 -0.66 8.75 0.36
N LEU A 45 -1.05 8.10 1.44
CA LEU A 45 -1.20 8.73 2.76
C LEU A 45 0.04 8.45 3.61
N ILE A 46 0.52 9.49 4.30
CA ILE A 46 1.57 9.39 5.30
C ILE A 46 1.15 10.14 6.57
N ASN A 47 1.73 9.81 7.71
CA ASN A 47 1.46 10.53 8.95
C ASN A 47 1.99 11.96 8.85
N TYR A 48 1.14 12.95 9.12
CA TYR A 48 1.48 14.37 9.01
C TYR A 48 2.57 14.79 10.00
N GLU A 49 2.39 14.50 11.27
CA GLU A 49 3.31 14.94 12.33
C GLU A 49 4.71 14.31 12.20
N ARG A 50 4.79 13.04 11.86
CA ARG A 50 6.07 12.32 11.72
C ARG A 50 6.86 12.72 10.48
N ASN A 51 6.23 13.37 9.50
CA ASN A 51 6.84 13.71 8.21
C ASN A 51 6.98 15.20 7.97
N GLN A 52 6.88 16.05 9.00
CA GLN A 52 6.94 17.52 8.89
C GLN A 52 8.14 18.04 8.09
N LYS A 53 9.32 17.42 8.27
CA LYS A 53 10.53 17.79 7.54
C LYS A 53 10.42 17.48 6.04
N LEU A 54 9.87 16.33 5.68
CA LEU A 54 9.65 15.92 4.28
C LEU A 54 8.62 16.83 3.61
N LEU A 55 7.55 17.18 4.33
CA LEU A 55 6.44 17.98 3.84
C LEU A 55 6.82 19.43 3.48
N GLN A 56 8.00 19.92 3.89
CA GLN A 56 8.51 21.22 3.45
C GLN A 56 8.92 21.23 1.97
N ASP A 57 9.36 20.10 1.44
CA ASP A 57 9.92 19.97 0.09
C ASP A 57 8.93 19.38 -0.93
N ILE A 58 7.80 18.86 -0.49
CA ILE A 58 6.85 18.14 -1.35
C ILE A 58 5.45 18.76 -1.28
N PRO A 59 4.68 18.73 -2.38
CA PRO A 59 3.27 19.11 -2.35
C PRO A 59 2.46 18.09 -1.56
N TYR A 60 1.55 18.56 -0.72
CA TYR A 60 0.67 17.70 0.06
C TYR A 60 -0.69 18.34 0.31
N ILE A 61 -1.69 17.51 0.58
CA ILE A 61 -3.01 17.93 1.06
C ILE A 61 -3.22 17.30 2.43
N ARG A 62 -3.57 18.12 3.41
CA ARG A 62 -3.83 17.62 4.76
C ARG A 62 -5.20 16.93 4.82
N VAL A 63 -5.23 15.72 5.37
CA VAL A 63 -6.43 14.93 5.61
C VAL A 63 -6.40 14.47 7.07
N MET A 64 -7.09 15.16 7.96
CA MET A 64 -7.04 14.94 9.42
C MET A 64 -5.62 15.01 9.98
N ASP A 65 -5.09 13.91 10.51
CA ASP A 65 -3.72 13.71 11.01
C ASP A 65 -2.77 13.12 9.98
N LEU A 66 -3.24 12.96 8.75
CA LEU A 66 -2.48 12.43 7.61
C LEU A 66 -2.17 13.54 6.60
N ALA A 67 -1.19 13.26 5.76
CA ALA A 67 -0.89 14.04 4.56
C ALA A 67 -1.00 13.13 3.32
N LEU A 68 -1.80 13.58 2.36
CA LEU A 68 -1.86 13.02 1.02
C LEU A 68 -0.69 13.59 0.22
N VAL A 69 0.22 12.74 -0.22
CA VAL A 69 1.42 13.09 -0.98
C VAL A 69 1.42 12.38 -2.33
N PHE A 70 2.13 12.94 -3.31
CA PHE A 70 2.06 12.51 -4.70
C PHE A 70 3.35 11.85 -5.15
N TYR A 71 3.22 10.85 -6.03
CA TYR A 71 4.35 10.20 -6.67
C TYR A 71 3.99 9.75 -8.09
N CYS A 72 5.00 9.64 -8.93
CA CYS A 72 4.87 9.11 -10.28
C CYS A 72 5.29 7.63 -10.27
N ILE A 73 4.43 6.75 -10.76
CA ILE A 73 4.73 5.33 -10.95
C ILE A 73 5.51 5.21 -12.25
N TYR A 74 6.80 4.87 -12.16
CA TYR A 74 7.67 4.80 -13.32
C TYR A 74 7.63 3.42 -13.98
N SER A 75 7.73 2.34 -13.20
CA SER A 75 7.61 0.96 -13.65
C SER A 75 6.81 0.15 -12.64
N GLN A 76 6.00 -0.77 -13.15
CA GLN A 76 5.27 -1.79 -12.36
C GLN A 76 5.44 -3.13 -13.07
N GLU A 77 6.65 -3.68 -13.05
CA GLU A 77 6.90 -5.03 -13.51
C GLU A 77 6.77 -6.04 -12.37
N ALA A 78 6.44 -7.28 -12.70
CA ALA A 78 6.30 -8.33 -11.70
C ALA A 78 7.57 -8.47 -10.86
N GLY A 79 7.49 -8.09 -9.57
CA GLY A 79 8.60 -8.16 -8.62
C GLY A 79 9.44 -6.88 -8.48
N SER A 80 9.23 -5.84 -9.30
CA SER A 80 9.90 -4.55 -9.13
C SER A 80 8.97 -3.38 -9.41
N SER A 81 8.88 -2.44 -8.47
CA SER A 81 8.16 -1.19 -8.68
C SER A 81 9.11 -0.02 -8.46
N ALA A 82 9.18 0.87 -9.44
CA ALA A 82 9.92 2.11 -9.33
C ALA A 82 8.95 3.29 -9.30
N SER A 83 9.15 4.20 -8.35
CA SER A 83 8.35 5.42 -8.23
C SER A 83 9.20 6.62 -7.84
N VAL A 84 8.79 7.79 -8.28
CA VAL A 84 9.45 9.07 -7.99
C VAL A 84 8.51 9.92 -7.15
N LEU A 85 8.95 10.30 -5.94
CA LEU A 85 8.21 11.22 -5.08
C LEU A 85 8.21 12.61 -5.72
N ILE A 86 7.03 13.21 -5.85
CA ILE A 86 6.89 14.52 -6.47
C ILE A 86 7.29 15.60 -5.45
N LYS A 87 8.16 16.51 -5.89
CA LYS A 87 8.64 17.67 -5.12
C LYS A 87 8.00 18.96 -5.61
N ASN A 88 8.06 20.01 -4.77
CA ASN A 88 7.60 21.36 -5.15
C ASN A 88 8.32 21.86 -6.41
N SER A 89 9.62 21.60 -6.55
CA SER A 89 10.40 21.94 -7.73
C SER A 89 9.91 21.28 -9.02
N HIS A 90 9.26 20.10 -8.92
CA HIS A 90 8.66 19.43 -10.09
C HIS A 90 7.41 20.18 -10.56
N LEU A 91 6.58 20.71 -9.64
CA LEU A 91 5.43 21.55 -10.01
C LEU A 91 5.86 22.81 -10.75
N GLU A 92 6.94 23.46 -10.26
CA GLU A 92 7.54 24.61 -10.92
C GLU A 92 8.04 24.26 -12.34
N MET A 93 8.79 23.15 -12.47
CA MET A 93 9.30 22.66 -13.75
C MET A 93 8.16 22.37 -14.73
N TRP A 94 7.06 21.76 -14.28
CA TRP A 94 5.90 21.44 -15.11
C TRP A 94 4.94 22.60 -15.30
N ASN A 95 5.13 23.71 -14.61
CA ASN A 95 4.25 24.87 -14.58
C ASN A 95 2.78 24.52 -14.30
N ILE A 96 2.57 23.69 -13.27
CA ILE A 96 1.25 23.27 -12.77
C ILE A 96 1.10 23.61 -11.30
N ASP A 97 -0.13 23.72 -10.84
CA ASP A 97 -0.47 23.86 -9.44
C ASP A 97 -0.81 22.52 -8.76
N ILE A 98 -0.90 22.54 -7.43
CA ILE A 98 -1.25 21.35 -6.65
C ILE A 98 -2.67 20.85 -6.95
N ASN A 99 -3.59 21.70 -7.36
CA ASN A 99 -4.97 21.31 -7.66
C ASN A 99 -5.01 20.46 -8.94
N THR A 100 -4.27 20.87 -9.97
CA THR A 100 -4.09 20.10 -11.20
C THR A 100 -3.47 18.73 -10.90
N LEU A 101 -2.39 18.72 -10.12
CA LEU A 101 -1.72 17.47 -9.71
C LEU A 101 -2.68 16.54 -8.95
N HIS A 102 -3.44 17.10 -7.99
CA HIS A 102 -4.40 16.36 -7.19
C HIS A 102 -5.54 15.78 -8.04
N GLN A 103 -6.06 16.57 -8.98
CA GLN A 103 -7.15 16.11 -9.85
C GLN A 103 -6.71 14.93 -10.72
N ASP A 104 -5.52 15.01 -11.31
CA ASP A 104 -4.96 13.90 -12.10
C ASP A 104 -4.70 12.67 -11.21
N ALA A 105 -4.08 12.85 -10.05
CA ALA A 105 -3.84 11.77 -9.11
C ALA A 105 -5.14 11.12 -8.62
N LYS A 106 -6.19 11.90 -8.31
CA LYS A 106 -7.50 11.42 -7.89
C LYS A 106 -8.15 10.53 -8.97
N ASN A 107 -8.02 10.90 -10.22
CA ASN A 107 -8.57 10.14 -11.34
C ASN A 107 -7.78 8.86 -11.65
N ASN A 108 -6.47 8.89 -11.41
CA ASN A 108 -5.57 7.81 -11.79
C ASN A 108 -5.41 6.75 -10.68
N THR A 109 -5.27 7.20 -9.42
CA THR A 109 -4.87 6.29 -8.32
C THR A 109 -5.79 5.08 -8.21
N PRO A 110 -7.13 5.21 -8.23
CA PRO A 110 -8.02 4.05 -8.14
C PRO A 110 -7.91 3.09 -9.34
N LYS A 111 -7.44 3.56 -10.50
CA LYS A 111 -7.24 2.74 -11.71
C LYS A 111 -5.89 2.04 -11.71
N LEU A 112 -4.84 2.74 -11.26
CA LEU A 112 -3.48 2.22 -11.19
C LEU A 112 -3.29 1.28 -10.00
N LEU A 113 -4.00 1.55 -8.91
CA LEU A 113 -3.91 0.87 -7.62
C LEU A 113 -5.32 0.49 -7.15
N GLU A 114 -5.96 -0.40 -7.90
CA GLU A 114 -7.34 -0.84 -7.65
C GLU A 114 -7.51 -1.35 -6.22
N SER A 115 -8.55 -0.88 -5.54
CA SER A 115 -8.84 -1.28 -4.16
C SER A 115 -9.17 -2.77 -4.05
N MET A 116 -8.78 -3.34 -2.94
CA MET A 116 -9.06 -4.74 -2.59
C MET A 116 -9.53 -4.79 -1.14
N VAL A 117 -10.65 -5.46 -0.92
CA VAL A 117 -11.17 -5.79 0.41
C VAL A 117 -11.21 -7.30 0.53
N ARG A 118 -10.63 -7.83 1.61
CA ARG A 118 -10.65 -9.27 1.89
C ARG A 118 -10.89 -9.53 3.37
N PRO A 119 -11.57 -10.63 3.73
CA PRO A 119 -11.58 -11.11 5.11
C PRO A 119 -10.15 -11.34 5.59
N MET A 120 -9.87 -10.99 6.85
CA MET A 120 -8.54 -11.16 7.44
C MET A 120 -8.13 -12.64 7.47
N SER A 121 -9.05 -13.54 7.77
CA SER A 121 -8.84 -14.99 7.73
C SER A 121 -8.30 -15.45 6.38
N SER A 122 -8.94 -15.05 5.29
CA SER A 122 -8.49 -15.38 3.94
C SER A 122 -7.07 -14.91 3.62
N MET A 123 -6.66 -13.73 4.11
CA MET A 123 -5.27 -13.26 3.93
C MET A 123 -4.27 -14.05 4.76
N LEU A 124 -4.64 -14.42 5.98
CA LEU A 124 -3.79 -15.24 6.84
C LEU A 124 -3.56 -16.63 6.24
N HIS A 125 -4.60 -17.24 5.67
CA HIS A 125 -4.47 -18.50 4.92
C HIS A 125 -3.51 -18.39 3.74
N ASP A 126 -3.61 -17.34 2.93
CA ASP A 126 -2.70 -17.14 1.80
C ASP A 126 -1.24 -16.97 2.24
N ILE A 127 -1.01 -16.27 3.36
CA ILE A 127 0.34 -16.10 3.94
C ILE A 127 0.86 -17.45 4.43
N ALA A 128 0.07 -18.17 5.19
CA ALA A 128 0.42 -19.49 5.72
C ALA A 128 0.73 -20.48 4.59
N GLY A 129 -0.11 -20.52 3.55
CA GLY A 129 0.09 -21.37 2.38
C GLY A 129 1.39 -21.08 1.61
N ARG A 130 1.77 -19.81 1.48
CA ARG A 130 3.05 -19.42 0.86
C ARG A 130 4.25 -19.85 1.71
N MET A 131 4.21 -19.65 3.02
CA MET A 131 5.28 -20.07 3.93
C MET A 131 5.50 -21.60 3.87
N CYS A 132 4.44 -22.40 3.78
CA CYS A 132 4.53 -23.84 3.60
C CYS A 132 5.13 -24.23 2.24
N HIS A 133 4.85 -23.49 1.18
CA HIS A 133 5.29 -23.82 -0.19
C HIS A 133 6.77 -23.48 -0.42
N ASP A 134 7.27 -22.44 0.23
CA ASP A 134 8.67 -22.01 0.11
C ASP A 134 9.65 -22.87 0.93
N GLY A 135 9.20 -23.96 1.53
CA GLY A 135 10.02 -24.92 2.28
C GLY A 135 10.66 -24.32 3.54
N LEU A 136 10.15 -23.19 4.01
CA LEU A 136 10.51 -22.63 5.31
C LEU A 136 9.95 -23.56 6.39
N GLU A 137 10.82 -24.14 7.21
CA GLU A 137 10.38 -24.80 8.44
C GLU A 137 9.63 -23.77 9.29
N LEU A 138 8.32 -23.93 9.37
CA LEU A 138 7.49 -23.09 10.22
C LEU A 138 7.91 -23.33 11.67
N ASP A 139 8.28 -22.27 12.36
CA ASP A 139 8.46 -22.34 13.80
C ASP A 139 7.11 -22.60 14.52
N GLU A 140 7.17 -22.90 15.82
CA GLU A 140 5.96 -23.21 16.59
C GLU A 140 4.97 -22.03 16.61
N GLU A 141 5.46 -20.78 16.55
CA GLU A 141 4.61 -19.59 16.52
C GLU A 141 3.83 -19.51 15.21
N ALA A 142 4.48 -19.77 14.07
CA ALA A 142 3.83 -19.79 12.77
C ALA A 142 2.81 -20.95 12.66
N LYS A 143 3.11 -22.11 13.20
CA LYS A 143 2.15 -23.25 13.29
C LYS A 143 0.94 -22.89 14.13
N ASN A 144 1.15 -22.29 15.29
CA ASN A 144 0.05 -21.86 16.16
C ASN A 144 -0.84 -20.81 15.49
N ILE A 145 -0.28 -19.92 14.64
CA ILE A 145 -1.07 -18.96 13.86
C ILE A 145 -1.92 -19.70 12.83
N ILE A 146 -1.37 -20.71 12.15
CA ILE A 146 -2.10 -21.51 11.15
C ILE A 146 -3.24 -22.29 11.83
N ASP A 147 -2.94 -22.99 12.92
CA ASP A 147 -3.94 -23.74 13.68
C ASP A 147 -5.05 -22.81 14.21
N PHE A 148 -4.69 -21.61 14.69
CA PHE A 148 -5.65 -20.61 15.12
C PHE A 148 -6.53 -20.12 13.95
N VAL A 149 -5.96 -19.95 12.74
CA VAL A 149 -6.71 -19.51 11.54
C VAL A 149 -7.64 -20.64 11.08
N ASP A 150 -7.19 -21.89 11.08
CA ASP A 150 -8.00 -23.06 10.70
C ASP A 150 -9.15 -23.28 11.68
N ASP A 151 -8.89 -23.14 12.99
CA ASP A 151 -9.92 -23.17 14.03
C ASP A 151 -10.90 -22.00 13.89
N TYR A 152 -10.40 -20.81 13.56
CA TYR A 152 -11.19 -19.62 13.34
C TYR A 152 -12.09 -19.73 12.10
N ASP A 153 -11.59 -20.25 10.98
CA ASP A 153 -12.36 -20.50 9.77
C ASP A 153 -13.43 -21.58 9.95
N SER A 154 -13.11 -22.65 10.69
CA SER A 154 -14.10 -23.67 11.02
C SER A 154 -15.21 -23.11 11.97
N ALA A 155 -14.87 -22.19 12.86
CA ALA A 155 -15.83 -21.49 13.71
C ALA A 155 -16.65 -20.44 12.92
N LEU A 156 -16.04 -19.78 11.92
CA LEU A 156 -16.68 -18.75 11.08
C LEU A 156 -17.69 -19.32 10.07
N SER A 157 -17.67 -20.62 9.79
CA SER A 157 -18.72 -21.25 8.97
C SER A 157 -20.13 -21.05 9.56
N GLU A 158 -20.21 -20.74 10.86
CA GLU A 158 -21.45 -20.46 11.58
C GLU A 158 -21.70 -18.97 11.91
N CYS A 159 -20.69 -18.06 11.87
CA CYS A 159 -20.82 -16.66 12.30
C CYS A 159 -20.10 -15.67 11.36
N ARG A 160 -20.73 -15.33 10.24
CA ARG A 160 -20.24 -14.28 9.30
C ARG A 160 -20.44 -12.83 9.79
N GLU A 161 -20.91 -12.59 10.99
CA GLU A 161 -21.23 -11.24 11.45
C GLU A 161 -20.07 -10.45 12.07
N ASP A 162 -18.94 -11.10 12.38
CA ASP A 162 -17.83 -10.53 13.14
C ASP A 162 -16.49 -10.48 12.40
N ASP A 163 -16.47 -10.68 11.08
CA ASP A 163 -15.24 -10.72 10.31
C ASP A 163 -14.53 -9.35 10.32
N MET A 164 -13.24 -9.38 10.62
CA MET A 164 -12.35 -8.27 10.30
C MET A 164 -11.96 -8.34 8.82
N TYR A 165 -11.88 -7.18 8.19
CA TYR A 165 -11.49 -7.06 6.79
C TYR A 165 -10.17 -6.30 6.68
N ILE A 166 -9.38 -6.68 5.70
CA ILE A 166 -8.22 -5.89 5.26
C ILE A 166 -8.64 -5.09 4.03
N LEU A 167 -8.51 -3.77 4.13
CA LEU A 167 -8.68 -2.85 3.01
C LEU A 167 -7.31 -2.38 2.55
N THR A 168 -6.98 -2.69 1.31
CA THR A 168 -5.71 -2.34 0.66
C THR A 168 -5.92 -2.19 -0.85
N ASN A 169 -4.86 -2.21 -1.64
CA ASN A 169 -4.93 -2.32 -3.09
C ASN A 169 -4.33 -3.65 -3.59
N LYS A 170 -4.56 -3.98 -4.86
CA LYS A 170 -4.09 -5.25 -5.45
C LYS A 170 -2.56 -5.44 -5.40
N THR A 171 -1.78 -4.36 -5.31
CA THR A 171 -0.31 -4.44 -5.19
C THR A 171 0.17 -4.58 -3.74
N MET A 172 -0.71 -4.36 -2.76
CA MET A 172 -0.42 -4.31 -1.33
C MET A 172 0.66 -3.27 -0.95
N ILE A 173 0.86 -2.25 -1.80
CA ILE A 173 1.84 -1.17 -1.59
C ILE A 173 1.09 0.16 -1.49
N ASN A 174 1.30 0.91 -0.42
CA ASN A 174 0.64 2.18 -0.14
C ASN A 174 -0.90 2.09 -0.11
N GLY A 175 -1.46 0.92 0.18
CA GLY A 175 -2.89 0.62 0.05
C GLY A 175 -3.79 1.32 1.07
N ALA A 176 -3.24 1.88 2.16
CA ALA A 176 -4.04 2.66 3.12
C ALA A 176 -4.77 3.86 2.46
N CYS A 177 -4.29 4.36 1.32
CA CYS A 177 -4.95 5.43 0.59
C CYS A 177 -6.31 5.03 -0.02
N THR A 178 -6.64 3.75 -0.08
CA THR A 178 -7.95 3.26 -0.57
C THR A 178 -9.12 3.73 0.29
N MET A 179 -8.87 4.14 1.55
CA MET A 179 -9.91 4.70 2.42
C MET A 179 -10.52 6.00 1.88
N ILE A 180 -9.79 6.73 1.04
CA ILE A 180 -10.25 7.98 0.44
C ILE A 180 -10.68 7.83 -1.03
N TYR A 181 -10.72 6.60 -1.54
CA TYR A 181 -11.31 6.36 -2.86
C TYR A 181 -12.83 6.52 -2.78
N GLU A 182 -13.38 7.18 -3.77
CA GLU A 182 -14.80 7.45 -3.83
C GLU A 182 -15.62 6.15 -3.84
N GLY A 183 -16.55 6.04 -2.91
CA GLY A 183 -17.49 4.92 -2.80
C GLY A 183 -16.93 3.62 -2.20
N VAL A 184 -15.63 3.49 -1.94
CA VAL A 184 -15.06 2.21 -1.45
C VAL A 184 -15.60 1.86 -0.06
N LEU A 185 -15.52 2.77 0.89
CA LEU A 185 -16.04 2.54 2.24
C LEU A 185 -17.57 2.50 2.29
N ASP A 186 -18.24 3.38 1.52
CA ASP A 186 -19.69 3.42 1.44
C ASP A 186 -20.28 2.12 0.89
N ASN A 187 -19.66 1.58 -0.17
CA ASN A 187 -20.06 0.30 -0.76
C ASN A 187 -19.83 -0.86 0.21
N LEU A 188 -18.70 -0.86 0.93
CA LEU A 188 -18.42 -1.89 1.93
C LEU A 188 -19.44 -1.82 3.09
N ALA A 189 -19.70 -0.62 3.62
CA ALA A 189 -20.69 -0.41 4.67
C ALA A 189 -22.09 -0.86 4.23
N ALA A 190 -22.48 -0.55 2.99
CA ALA A 190 -23.75 -0.97 2.41
C ALA A 190 -23.85 -2.49 2.24
N GLN A 191 -22.78 -3.14 1.75
CA GLN A 191 -22.71 -4.61 1.58
C GLN A 191 -22.85 -5.34 2.93
N LEU A 192 -22.19 -4.81 3.98
CA LEU A 192 -22.23 -5.38 5.32
C LEU A 192 -23.48 -4.94 6.11
N ASN A 193 -24.21 -3.93 5.61
CA ASN A 193 -25.35 -3.27 6.29
C ASN A 193 -24.98 -2.83 7.72
N LYS A 194 -23.76 -2.28 7.90
CA LYS A 194 -23.20 -1.87 9.19
C LYS A 194 -22.33 -0.62 9.05
N ASP A 195 -22.27 0.18 10.11
CA ASP A 195 -21.21 1.17 10.26
C ASP A 195 -19.86 0.45 10.36
N LEU A 196 -18.78 1.15 10.02
CA LEU A 196 -17.44 0.60 9.99
C LEU A 196 -16.50 1.34 10.96
N TYR A 197 -15.70 0.60 11.72
CA TYR A 197 -14.50 1.13 12.36
C TYR A 197 -13.32 0.92 11.44
N ILE A 198 -12.54 1.98 11.19
CA ILE A 198 -11.34 1.94 10.36
C ILE A 198 -10.14 2.09 11.27
N LEU A 199 -9.29 1.06 11.33
CA LEU A 199 -8.08 1.04 12.13
C LEU A 199 -6.87 1.11 11.20
N PRO A 200 -6.05 2.17 11.27
CA PRO A 200 -4.78 2.22 10.53
C PRO A 200 -3.82 1.15 11.04
N SER A 201 -3.46 0.19 10.20
CA SER A 201 -2.44 -0.81 10.48
C SER A 201 -1.07 -0.33 10.02
N SER A 202 -0.97 0.08 8.76
CA SER A 202 0.26 0.61 8.17
C SER A 202 -0.06 1.60 7.04
N ILE A 203 0.96 2.08 6.34
CA ILE A 203 0.76 2.82 5.08
C ILE A 203 0.26 1.91 3.95
N HIS A 204 0.32 0.60 4.14
CA HIS A 204 0.01 -0.39 3.12
C HIS A 204 -1.42 -0.92 3.22
N GLU A 205 -1.99 -0.95 4.43
CA GLU A 205 -3.31 -1.52 4.67
C GLU A 205 -4.03 -0.89 5.86
N LEU A 206 -5.34 -1.11 5.89
CA LEU A 206 -6.25 -0.76 6.97
C LEU A 206 -7.00 -1.99 7.42
N ILE A 207 -7.27 -2.08 8.71
CA ILE A 207 -8.19 -3.07 9.27
C ILE A 207 -9.57 -2.41 9.37
N VAL A 208 -10.57 -3.07 8.82
CA VAL A 208 -11.96 -2.62 8.84
C VAL A 208 -12.77 -3.58 9.68
N ILE A 209 -13.48 -3.05 10.67
CA ILE A 209 -14.29 -3.83 11.61
C ILE A 209 -15.74 -3.33 11.51
N PRO A 210 -16.71 -4.19 11.15
CA PRO A 210 -18.11 -3.85 11.19
C PRO A 210 -18.56 -3.56 12.65
N LYS A 211 -19.29 -2.47 12.85
CA LYS A 211 -19.82 -2.12 14.15
C LYS A 211 -20.90 -3.10 14.59
N LYS A 212 -20.75 -3.69 15.77
CA LYS A 212 -21.78 -4.54 16.36
C LYS A 212 -23.01 -3.69 16.77
N SER A 213 -24.19 -4.22 16.57
CA SER A 213 -25.44 -3.52 16.84
C SER A 213 -25.68 -3.20 18.32
N ASN A 214 -24.82 -3.69 19.24
CA ASN A 214 -24.98 -3.63 20.69
C ASN A 214 -23.81 -2.97 21.43
N LEU A 215 -23.04 -2.09 20.79
CA LEU A 215 -22.04 -1.24 21.45
C LEU A 215 -22.43 0.23 21.38
#